data_12e8cfafea03252b26e903992a62527e
#
_entry.id   12e8cfafea03252b26e903992a62527e
#
_cell.length_a   1.000
_cell.length_b   1.000
_cell.length_c   1.000
_cell.angle_alpha   90.00
_cell.angle_beta   90.00
_cell.angle_gamma   90.00
#
_symmetry.space_group_name_H-M   'P 1'
#
loop_
_entity.id
_entity.type
_entity.pdbx_description
1 polymer ?
#
loop_
_entity_poly.entity_id
_entity_poly.type
_entity_poly.pdbx_seq_one_letter_code
_entity_poly.pdbx_strand_id
1 'polypeptide(L)'
;FMFKKYNHIFRTYSYLRLSVEDGDQIESDSIKNQRVIVNRYKENHPEIQLVGEEIDDGYSGTNFKRPGFQNLLELIDCIIVKDLSRLGRDFTEVLRYVQRRFPEWGIRFVAIDDNYDSDDESCKQDFLTLPIKSLLNESYPANTSISIRNTLKAMREQGLFVGAYAYYGYQKDPEDRHRLILDPIASGVVRDIFAWKICGLSQDAIARRLDSLGFLPPADYKVSQGIPYKTTFKLYERSHWTAVAVGRILCNIAYVGILVQGKTTTPNFKVHKTIYKTEEEWDIVEGAIPPIVSWIDFMIVNHLLEKDTRTAPGQDTVYLFSGILECADCHQSLVRKPAKYNGKEYGYYVCSTNRDHKEQCSSPHRVSEAKLKKSMLLLIRHQIS
;
A
#
# COMPACT_ATOMS: atom_id res chain seq x y z
N PHE A 1 -8.94 -40.25 -40.67
CA PHE A 1 -8.59 -38.81 -40.68
C PHE A 1 -8.45 -38.39 -42.13
N MET A 2 -9.49 -37.72 -42.67
CA MET A 2 -9.48 -37.18 -44.05
C MET A 2 -8.82 -35.80 -43.97
N PHE A 3 -7.62 -35.65 -44.54
CA PHE A 3 -6.98 -34.35 -44.70
C PHE A 3 -7.83 -33.49 -45.62
N LYS A 4 -8.49 -32.43 -45.09
CA LYS A 4 -9.03 -31.37 -45.96
C LYS A 4 -7.84 -30.76 -46.69
N LYS A 5 -7.80 -30.87 -48.02
CA LYS A 5 -6.81 -30.18 -48.84
C LYS A 5 -7.17 -28.70 -48.86
N TYR A 6 -6.52 -27.90 -48.01
CA TYR A 6 -6.57 -26.46 -48.13
C TYR A 6 -5.78 -26.04 -49.36
N ASN A 7 -6.45 -25.39 -50.31
CA ASN A 7 -5.80 -24.77 -51.48
C ASN A 7 -5.18 -23.41 -51.15
N HIS A 8 -5.29 -22.96 -49.88
CA HIS A 8 -4.83 -21.66 -49.41
C HIS A 8 -3.84 -21.85 -48.27
N ILE A 9 -2.70 -21.15 -48.37
CA ILE A 9 -1.68 -21.10 -47.28
C ILE A 9 -1.97 -19.87 -46.45
N PHE A 10 -2.26 -20.07 -45.15
CA PHE A 10 -2.55 -18.99 -44.22
C PHE A 10 -1.26 -18.35 -43.71
N ARG A 11 -1.11 -17.06 -43.91
CA ARG A 11 -0.05 -16.25 -43.26
C ARG A 11 -0.40 -16.08 -41.79
N THR A 12 0.29 -16.81 -40.94
CA THR A 12 -0.08 -17.01 -39.55
C THR A 12 0.90 -16.30 -38.60
N TYR A 13 0.40 -15.57 -37.63
CA TYR A 13 1.17 -15.08 -36.49
C TYR A 13 0.86 -15.90 -35.25
N SER A 14 1.90 -16.24 -34.50
CA SER A 14 1.71 -16.72 -33.11
C SER A 14 1.60 -15.56 -32.16
N TYR A 15 0.58 -15.58 -31.32
CA TYR A 15 0.43 -14.59 -30.27
C TYR A 15 0.67 -15.23 -28.90
N LEU A 16 1.67 -14.72 -28.18
CA LEU A 16 2.13 -15.23 -26.90
C LEU A 16 1.93 -14.15 -25.83
N ARG A 17 1.54 -14.55 -24.62
CA ARG A 17 1.31 -13.60 -23.54
C ARG A 17 1.77 -14.13 -22.19
N LEU A 18 2.42 -13.26 -21.42
CA LEU A 18 2.76 -13.45 -20.00
C LEU A 18 1.97 -12.51 -19.11
N SER A 19 1.67 -12.96 -17.89
CA SER A 19 1.16 -12.09 -16.84
C SER A 19 2.31 -11.57 -15.98
N VAL A 20 2.12 -10.38 -15.37
CA VAL A 20 3.10 -9.62 -14.55
C VAL A 20 3.71 -10.41 -13.37
N GLU A 21 3.20 -11.61 -13.06
CA GLU A 21 3.56 -12.37 -11.87
C GLU A 21 4.82 -13.25 -12.03
N ASP A 22 5.33 -13.39 -13.25
CA ASP A 22 6.45 -14.32 -13.54
C ASP A 22 7.80 -13.58 -13.71
N GLY A 23 8.16 -12.74 -12.78
CA GLY A 23 9.49 -12.18 -12.49
C GLY A 23 10.56 -12.02 -13.61
N ASP A 24 11.36 -10.98 -13.53
CA ASP A 24 12.46 -10.47 -14.40
C ASP A 24 13.53 -11.50 -14.88
N GLN A 25 13.17 -12.57 -15.56
CA GLN A 25 14.13 -13.40 -16.30
C GLN A 25 13.93 -13.26 -17.82
N ILE A 26 15.05 -13.18 -18.54
CA ILE A 26 15.23 -12.81 -19.96
C ILE A 26 14.38 -13.58 -20.97
N GLU A 27 13.58 -14.48 -20.63
CA GLU A 27 12.49 -15.14 -21.35
C GLU A 27 11.91 -16.22 -20.43
N SER A 28 10.66 -16.04 -19.99
CA SER A 28 10.09 -17.01 -19.06
C SER A 28 9.91 -18.36 -19.76
N ASP A 29 10.11 -19.43 -19.01
CA ASP A 29 9.87 -20.79 -19.49
C ASP A 29 8.44 -20.98 -20.02
N SER A 30 7.51 -20.12 -19.62
CA SER A 30 6.13 -20.10 -20.13
C SER A 30 6.04 -19.69 -21.59
N ILE A 31 6.81 -18.70 -22.06
CA ILE A 31 6.85 -18.30 -23.49
C ILE A 31 7.49 -19.42 -24.33
N LYS A 32 8.59 -19.99 -23.87
CA LYS A 32 9.26 -21.13 -24.55
C LYS A 32 8.31 -22.30 -24.73
N ASN A 33 7.55 -22.65 -23.68
CA ASN A 33 6.55 -23.70 -23.75
C ASN A 33 5.42 -23.38 -24.75
N GLN A 34 4.95 -22.15 -24.80
CA GLN A 34 3.94 -21.73 -25.80
C GLN A 34 4.49 -21.88 -27.22
N ARG A 35 5.74 -21.48 -27.50
CA ARG A 35 6.39 -21.68 -28.81
C ARG A 35 6.49 -23.14 -29.21
N VAL A 36 6.87 -24.02 -28.27
CA VAL A 36 6.97 -25.47 -28.54
C VAL A 36 5.61 -26.03 -28.97
N ILE A 37 4.54 -25.63 -28.31
CA ILE A 37 3.17 -26.08 -28.63
C ILE A 37 2.74 -25.58 -30.02
N VAL A 38 2.97 -24.30 -30.33
CA VAL A 38 2.65 -23.71 -31.64
C VAL A 38 3.45 -24.37 -32.76
N ASN A 39 4.75 -24.58 -32.57
CA ASN A 39 5.60 -25.23 -33.59
C ASN A 39 5.18 -26.69 -33.84
N ARG A 40 4.84 -27.44 -32.80
CA ARG A 40 4.33 -28.80 -32.92
C ARG A 40 2.98 -28.86 -33.66
N TYR A 41 2.12 -27.90 -33.44
CA TYR A 41 0.85 -27.77 -34.16
C TYR A 41 1.09 -27.53 -35.66
N LYS A 42 1.98 -26.58 -35.98
CA LYS A 42 2.38 -26.27 -37.38
C LYS A 42 2.91 -27.48 -38.15
N GLU A 43 3.69 -28.37 -37.50
CA GLU A 43 4.23 -29.59 -38.14
C GLU A 43 3.12 -30.49 -38.67
N ASN A 44 1.95 -30.49 -38.05
CA ASN A 44 0.80 -31.28 -38.44
C ASN A 44 -0.20 -30.53 -39.36
N HIS A 45 0.05 -29.21 -39.62
CA HIS A 45 -0.82 -28.32 -40.35
C HIS A 45 -0.05 -27.58 -41.46
N PRO A 46 0.20 -28.22 -42.63
CA PRO A 46 1.04 -27.66 -43.69
C PRO A 46 0.41 -26.41 -44.34
N GLU A 47 -0.89 -26.17 -44.18
CA GLU A 47 -1.58 -24.95 -44.62
C GLU A 47 -1.22 -23.72 -43.78
N ILE A 48 -0.54 -23.87 -42.61
CA ILE A 48 -0.16 -22.78 -41.74
C ILE A 48 1.29 -22.39 -42.02
N GLN A 49 1.49 -21.19 -42.54
CA GLN A 49 2.81 -20.58 -42.69
C GLN A 49 3.04 -19.53 -41.58
N LEU A 50 3.83 -19.88 -40.57
CA LEU A 50 4.21 -18.94 -39.53
C LEU A 50 5.11 -17.85 -40.12
N VAL A 51 4.63 -16.59 -40.16
CA VAL A 51 5.34 -15.45 -40.71
C VAL A 51 5.88 -14.52 -39.66
N GLY A 52 5.42 -14.65 -38.39
CA GLY A 52 5.90 -13.86 -37.30
C GLY A 52 5.34 -14.31 -35.96
N GLU A 53 5.81 -13.64 -34.93
CA GLU A 53 5.41 -13.83 -33.53
C GLU A 53 5.29 -12.47 -32.86
N GLU A 54 4.21 -12.26 -32.10
CA GLU A 54 4.03 -11.10 -31.26
C GLU A 54 3.90 -11.53 -29.80
N ILE A 55 4.60 -10.81 -28.92
CA ILE A 55 4.68 -11.11 -27.49
C ILE A 55 4.23 -9.88 -26.69
N ASP A 56 3.21 -10.04 -25.89
CA ASP A 56 2.83 -9.06 -24.87
C ASP A 56 3.25 -9.57 -23.49
N ASP A 57 4.43 -9.12 -23.04
CA ASP A 57 4.97 -9.40 -21.72
C ASP A 57 4.57 -8.32 -20.73
N GLY A 58 4.13 -8.72 -19.51
CA GLY A 58 3.74 -7.81 -18.47
C GLY A 58 2.39 -7.09 -18.67
N TYR A 59 1.63 -7.44 -19.69
CA TYR A 59 0.32 -6.85 -19.93
C TYR A 59 -0.82 -7.68 -19.33
N SER A 60 -1.78 -6.97 -18.71
CA SER A 60 -3.00 -7.61 -18.22
C SER A 60 -3.85 -8.17 -19.37
N GLY A 61 -4.38 -9.38 -19.19
CA GLY A 61 -5.32 -9.99 -20.12
C GLY A 61 -6.72 -9.36 -20.14
N THR A 62 -6.96 -8.30 -19.36
CA THR A 62 -8.28 -7.67 -19.17
C THR A 62 -8.66 -6.65 -20.24
N ASN A 63 -7.73 -6.26 -21.12
CA ASN A 63 -8.03 -5.35 -22.23
C ASN A 63 -7.24 -5.74 -23.49
N PHE A 64 -7.68 -5.25 -24.65
CA PHE A 64 -7.07 -5.52 -25.97
C PHE A 64 -6.23 -4.34 -26.50
N LYS A 65 -5.97 -3.31 -25.68
CA LYS A 65 -5.09 -2.18 -26.04
C LYS A 65 -3.61 -2.51 -25.79
N ARG A 66 -3.19 -3.68 -26.25
CA ARG A 66 -1.82 -4.19 -26.11
C ARG A 66 -1.07 -4.01 -27.42
N PRO A 67 0.18 -3.48 -27.38
CA PRO A 67 0.93 -3.16 -28.61
C PRO A 67 1.10 -4.37 -29.54
N GLY A 68 1.53 -5.53 -29.03
CA GLY A 68 1.69 -6.74 -29.82
C GLY A 68 0.38 -7.23 -30.42
N PHE A 69 -0.72 -7.17 -29.66
CA PHE A 69 -2.02 -7.54 -30.22
C PHE A 69 -2.52 -6.58 -31.31
N GLN A 70 -2.27 -5.27 -31.18
CA GLN A 70 -2.68 -4.30 -32.21
C GLN A 70 -1.86 -4.45 -33.49
N ASN A 71 -0.56 -4.74 -33.39
CA ASN A 71 0.31 -4.98 -34.54
C ASN A 71 -0.14 -6.19 -35.37
N LEU A 72 -0.69 -7.24 -34.73
CA LEU A 72 -1.19 -8.43 -35.38
C LEU A 72 -2.31 -8.14 -36.41
N LEU A 73 -3.15 -7.15 -36.13
CA LEU A 73 -4.43 -6.98 -36.86
C LEU A 73 -4.28 -6.41 -38.26
N GLU A 74 -3.10 -5.92 -38.67
CA GLU A 74 -2.94 -5.19 -39.91
C GLU A 74 -2.53 -6.03 -41.14
N LEU A 75 -2.03 -7.27 -40.97
CA LEU A 75 -1.34 -7.99 -42.06
C LEU A 75 -1.53 -9.52 -42.08
N ILE A 76 -2.55 -10.10 -41.44
CA ILE A 76 -2.61 -11.56 -41.20
C ILE A 76 -3.90 -12.22 -41.67
N ASP A 77 -3.76 -13.48 -42.10
CA ASP A 77 -4.87 -14.34 -42.46
C ASP A 77 -5.26 -15.27 -41.30
N CYS A 78 -4.33 -15.51 -40.33
CA CYS A 78 -4.55 -16.43 -39.24
C CYS A 78 -3.80 -16.01 -37.95
N ILE A 79 -4.47 -16.13 -36.80
CA ILE A 79 -3.88 -15.99 -35.48
C ILE A 79 -3.90 -17.34 -34.78
N ILE A 80 -2.75 -17.74 -34.22
CA ILE A 80 -2.64 -18.96 -33.43
C ILE A 80 -2.20 -18.64 -32.00
N VAL A 81 -2.91 -19.21 -31.04
CA VAL A 81 -2.60 -19.10 -29.61
C VAL A 81 -2.55 -20.47 -28.96
N LYS A 82 -1.84 -20.60 -27.84
CA LYS A 82 -1.86 -21.83 -27.06
C LYS A 82 -3.27 -22.15 -26.57
N ASP A 83 -3.90 -21.20 -25.89
CA ASP A 83 -5.25 -21.30 -25.32
C ASP A 83 -5.95 -19.92 -25.35
N LEU A 84 -7.27 -19.92 -25.17
CA LEU A 84 -8.09 -18.70 -25.18
C LEU A 84 -7.67 -17.68 -24.11
N SER A 85 -7.11 -18.12 -22.99
CA SER A 85 -6.67 -17.22 -21.93
C SER A 85 -5.49 -16.34 -22.38
N ARG A 86 -4.71 -16.78 -23.39
CA ARG A 86 -3.65 -15.99 -24.01
C ARG A 86 -4.22 -14.83 -24.82
N LEU A 87 -5.33 -15.06 -25.52
CA LEU A 87 -6.03 -13.98 -26.23
C LEU A 87 -6.56 -12.92 -25.27
N GLY A 88 -7.23 -13.34 -24.19
CA GLY A 88 -7.74 -12.42 -23.16
C GLY A 88 -8.36 -13.14 -21.96
N ARG A 89 -8.49 -12.41 -20.84
CA ARG A 89 -9.18 -12.88 -19.63
C ARG A 89 -10.58 -12.29 -19.49
N ASP A 90 -10.93 -11.27 -20.28
CA ASP A 90 -12.27 -10.73 -20.33
C ASP A 90 -13.08 -11.51 -21.39
N PHE A 91 -14.01 -12.32 -20.89
CA PHE A 91 -14.84 -13.20 -21.71
C PHE A 91 -15.62 -12.44 -22.79
N THR A 92 -16.22 -11.31 -22.44
CA THR A 92 -17.03 -10.52 -23.35
C THR A 92 -16.21 -10.02 -24.54
N GLU A 93 -15.01 -9.52 -24.27
CA GLU A 93 -14.12 -9.03 -25.32
C GLU A 93 -13.52 -10.18 -26.15
N VAL A 94 -13.13 -11.31 -25.53
CA VAL A 94 -12.66 -12.50 -26.25
C VAL A 94 -13.72 -12.98 -27.25
N LEU A 95 -14.97 -13.14 -26.81
CA LEU A 95 -16.07 -13.53 -27.70
C LEU A 95 -16.30 -12.51 -28.80
N ARG A 96 -16.25 -11.21 -28.49
CA ARG A 96 -16.43 -10.15 -29.47
C ARG A 96 -15.39 -10.24 -30.59
N TYR A 97 -14.13 -10.56 -30.26
CA TYR A 97 -13.09 -10.75 -31.27
C TYR A 97 -13.28 -12.06 -32.04
N VAL A 98 -13.41 -13.18 -31.35
CA VAL A 98 -13.46 -14.51 -31.98
C VAL A 98 -14.73 -14.70 -32.82
N GLN A 99 -15.89 -14.22 -32.37
CA GLN A 99 -17.17 -14.47 -33.04
C GLN A 99 -17.57 -13.37 -34.01
N ARG A 100 -17.05 -12.15 -33.86
CA ARG A 100 -17.45 -11.03 -34.69
C ARG A 100 -16.29 -10.41 -35.45
N ARG A 101 -15.26 -9.93 -34.76
CA ARG A 101 -14.18 -9.16 -35.38
C ARG A 101 -13.31 -9.98 -36.30
N PHE A 102 -12.84 -11.15 -35.89
CA PHE A 102 -12.01 -12.00 -36.71
C PHE A 102 -12.76 -12.50 -37.97
N PRO A 103 -14.02 -12.99 -37.87
CA PRO A 103 -14.81 -13.28 -39.05
C PRO A 103 -15.07 -12.07 -39.95
N GLU A 104 -15.37 -10.87 -39.38
CA GLU A 104 -15.54 -9.63 -40.16
C GLU A 104 -14.27 -9.29 -40.98
N TRP A 105 -13.10 -9.57 -40.43
CA TRP A 105 -11.80 -9.31 -41.06
C TRP A 105 -11.25 -10.46 -41.88
N GLY A 106 -11.95 -11.59 -41.95
CA GLY A 106 -11.50 -12.78 -42.65
C GLY A 106 -10.32 -13.50 -41.99
N ILE A 107 -10.10 -13.28 -40.71
CA ILE A 107 -9.01 -13.86 -39.93
C ILE A 107 -9.44 -15.22 -39.36
N ARG A 108 -8.70 -16.30 -39.69
CA ARG A 108 -8.82 -17.60 -39.04
C ARG A 108 -8.20 -17.51 -37.63
N PHE A 109 -8.88 -18.07 -36.64
CA PHE A 109 -8.40 -18.09 -35.26
C PHE A 109 -8.31 -19.51 -34.72
N VAL A 110 -7.12 -19.87 -34.20
CA VAL A 110 -6.84 -21.22 -33.66
C VAL A 110 -6.37 -21.11 -32.21
N ALA A 111 -7.04 -21.84 -31.29
CA ALA A 111 -6.63 -22.04 -29.91
C ALA A 111 -6.35 -23.53 -29.68
N ILE A 112 -5.06 -23.90 -29.57
CA ILE A 112 -4.60 -25.31 -29.67
C ILE A 112 -5.12 -26.17 -28.51
N ASP A 113 -4.86 -25.77 -27.28
CA ASP A 113 -5.24 -26.57 -26.09
C ASP A 113 -6.75 -26.59 -25.87
N ASP A 114 -7.48 -25.62 -26.43
CA ASP A 114 -8.94 -25.56 -26.41
C ASP A 114 -9.60 -26.34 -27.55
N ASN A 115 -8.79 -26.92 -28.46
CA ASN A 115 -9.24 -27.61 -29.67
C ASN A 115 -10.23 -26.74 -30.49
N TYR A 116 -9.96 -25.44 -30.58
CA TYR A 116 -10.81 -24.52 -31.33
C TYR A 116 -10.11 -24.02 -32.60
N ASP A 117 -10.81 -24.14 -33.73
CA ASP A 117 -10.41 -23.60 -35.02
C ASP A 117 -11.64 -22.99 -35.68
N SER A 118 -11.59 -21.67 -35.96
CA SER A 118 -12.72 -20.96 -36.56
C SER A 118 -13.08 -21.43 -38.01
N ASP A 119 -12.18 -22.15 -38.66
CA ASP A 119 -12.39 -22.70 -40.03
C ASP A 119 -12.92 -24.14 -40.01
N ASP A 120 -12.93 -24.80 -38.86
CA ASP A 120 -13.51 -26.13 -38.69
C ASP A 120 -15.03 -26.03 -38.48
N GLU A 121 -15.81 -26.67 -39.39
CA GLU A 121 -17.28 -26.70 -39.29
C GLU A 121 -17.78 -27.41 -38.01
N SER A 122 -17.03 -28.39 -37.48
CA SER A 122 -17.39 -29.05 -36.20
C SER A 122 -17.30 -28.07 -35.01
N CYS A 123 -16.34 -27.16 -35.05
CA CYS A 123 -16.20 -26.11 -34.01
C CYS A 123 -17.28 -25.02 -34.13
N LYS A 124 -17.86 -24.82 -35.32
CA LYS A 124 -18.99 -23.87 -35.49
C LYS A 124 -20.28 -24.38 -34.84
N GLN A 125 -20.46 -25.70 -34.72
CA GLN A 125 -21.62 -26.30 -34.02
C GLN A 125 -21.44 -26.31 -32.49
N ASP A 126 -20.22 -26.33 -31.99
CA ASP A 126 -19.90 -26.32 -30.54
C ASP A 126 -19.80 -24.91 -29.94
N PHE A 127 -20.63 -24.01 -30.49
CA PHE A 127 -20.70 -22.59 -30.13
C PHE A 127 -20.89 -22.33 -28.61
N LEU A 128 -21.47 -23.31 -27.87
CA LEU A 128 -21.73 -23.22 -26.43
C LEU A 128 -20.53 -23.61 -25.57
N THR A 129 -19.58 -24.44 -26.08
CA THR A 129 -18.43 -24.88 -25.26
C THR A 129 -17.40 -23.78 -25.06
N LEU A 130 -17.19 -22.91 -26.04
CA LEU A 130 -16.28 -21.78 -25.95
C LEU A 130 -16.70 -20.77 -24.85
N PRO A 131 -17.99 -20.32 -24.81
CA PRO A 131 -18.50 -19.52 -23.71
C PRO A 131 -18.33 -20.15 -22.33
N ILE A 132 -18.59 -21.44 -22.21
CA ILE A 132 -18.48 -22.16 -20.94
C ILE A 132 -17.02 -22.24 -20.48
N LYS A 133 -16.07 -22.59 -21.35
CA LYS A 133 -14.65 -22.61 -21.01
C LYS A 133 -14.12 -21.24 -20.58
N SER A 134 -14.51 -20.17 -21.28
CA SER A 134 -14.13 -18.80 -20.93
C SER A 134 -14.78 -18.33 -19.63
N LEU A 135 -16.03 -18.70 -19.35
CA LEU A 135 -16.72 -18.45 -18.08
C LEU A 135 -16.00 -19.15 -16.91
N LEU A 136 -15.57 -20.39 -17.09
CA LEU A 136 -14.77 -21.11 -16.09
C LEU A 136 -13.42 -20.44 -15.85
N ASN A 137 -12.74 -19.99 -16.92
CA ASN A 137 -11.48 -19.27 -16.83
C ASN A 137 -11.60 -17.90 -16.14
N GLU A 138 -12.75 -17.22 -16.24
CA GLU A 138 -13.02 -15.97 -15.52
C GLU A 138 -13.47 -16.21 -14.07
N SER A 139 -14.23 -17.27 -13.81
CA SER A 139 -14.72 -17.58 -12.47
C SER A 139 -13.62 -18.02 -11.51
N TYR A 140 -12.57 -18.69 -12.01
CA TYR A 140 -11.47 -19.16 -11.18
C TYR A 140 -10.72 -18.03 -10.46
N PRO A 141 -10.23 -16.95 -11.13
CA PRO A 141 -9.60 -15.81 -10.43
C PRO A 141 -10.56 -15.09 -9.48
N ALA A 142 -11.84 -14.99 -9.83
CA ALA A 142 -12.85 -14.38 -8.96
C ALA A 142 -13.02 -15.17 -7.66
N ASN A 143 -13.23 -16.50 -7.76
CA ASN A 143 -13.37 -17.39 -6.61
C ASN A 143 -12.10 -17.44 -5.76
N THR A 144 -10.91 -17.49 -6.39
CA THR A 144 -9.62 -17.41 -5.71
C THR A 144 -9.48 -16.09 -4.92
N SER A 145 -9.85 -14.96 -5.53
CA SER A 145 -9.82 -13.65 -4.86
C SER A 145 -10.77 -13.61 -3.64
N ILE A 146 -11.96 -14.18 -3.75
CA ILE A 146 -12.91 -14.29 -2.63
C ILE A 146 -12.33 -15.17 -1.52
N SER A 147 -11.78 -16.32 -1.87
CA SER A 147 -11.18 -17.25 -0.91
C SER A 147 -10.01 -16.61 -0.16
N ILE A 148 -9.09 -15.93 -0.87
CA ILE A 148 -7.97 -15.19 -0.25
C ILE A 148 -8.49 -14.12 0.70
N ARG A 149 -9.49 -13.33 0.31
CA ARG A 149 -10.05 -12.28 1.18
C ARG A 149 -10.67 -12.86 2.45
N ASN A 150 -11.41 -13.97 2.33
CA ASN A 150 -12.01 -14.64 3.47
C ASN A 150 -10.94 -15.21 4.41
N THR A 151 -9.90 -15.84 3.87
CA THR A 151 -8.77 -16.35 4.65
C THR A 151 -8.05 -15.22 5.38
N LEU A 152 -7.71 -14.13 4.68
CA LEU A 152 -7.07 -12.97 5.29
C LEU A 152 -7.94 -12.31 6.36
N LYS A 153 -9.25 -12.26 6.16
CA LYS A 153 -10.19 -11.75 7.16
C LYS A 153 -10.20 -12.63 8.40
N ALA A 154 -10.36 -13.95 8.24
CA ALA A 154 -10.33 -14.89 9.36
C ALA A 154 -9.01 -14.83 10.15
N MET A 155 -7.88 -14.68 9.46
CA MET A 155 -6.57 -14.50 10.13
C MET A 155 -6.51 -13.21 10.94
N ARG A 156 -7.00 -12.10 10.39
CA ARG A 156 -7.02 -10.81 11.11
C ARG A 156 -7.93 -10.84 12.33
N GLU A 157 -9.10 -11.46 12.24
CA GLU A 157 -10.02 -11.67 13.36
C GLU A 157 -9.41 -12.52 14.49
N GLN A 158 -8.49 -13.42 14.15
CA GLN A 158 -7.69 -14.21 15.11
C GLN A 158 -6.49 -13.45 15.69
N GLY A 159 -6.29 -12.18 15.31
CA GLY A 159 -5.15 -11.39 15.77
C GLY A 159 -3.82 -11.74 15.08
N LEU A 160 -3.85 -12.49 13.98
CA LEU A 160 -2.67 -12.80 13.20
C LEU A 160 -2.27 -11.62 12.31
N PHE A 161 -0.98 -11.34 12.23
CA PHE A 161 -0.46 -10.25 11.40
C PHE A 161 -0.37 -10.69 9.92
N VAL A 162 -1.10 -10.04 9.04
CA VAL A 162 -1.12 -10.35 7.60
C VAL A 162 -0.34 -9.34 6.74
N GLY A 163 0.25 -8.32 7.36
CA GLY A 163 1.03 -7.31 6.65
C GLY A 163 2.33 -7.86 6.05
N ALA A 164 2.76 -7.30 4.92
CA ALA A 164 4.03 -7.69 4.29
C ALA A 164 5.22 -7.41 5.20
N TYR A 165 5.23 -6.25 5.87
CA TYR A 165 6.34 -5.78 6.71
C TYR A 165 5.85 -5.45 8.11
N ALA A 166 6.63 -5.86 9.13
CA ALA A 166 6.38 -5.50 10.53
C ALA A 166 6.46 -3.97 10.75
N TYR A 167 5.77 -3.48 11.79
CA TYR A 167 5.94 -2.10 12.25
C TYR A 167 7.37 -1.88 12.79
N TYR A 168 7.87 -0.65 12.73
CA TYR A 168 9.15 -0.30 13.39
C TYR A 168 9.05 -0.59 14.88
N GLY A 169 10.05 -1.23 15.46
CA GLY A 169 9.99 -1.73 16.86
C GLY A 169 9.53 -3.18 16.98
N TYR A 170 9.05 -3.77 15.89
CA TYR A 170 8.69 -5.20 15.82
C TYR A 170 9.40 -5.89 14.67
N GLN A 171 9.55 -7.19 14.80
CA GLN A 171 9.96 -8.09 13.74
C GLN A 171 8.98 -9.27 13.66
N LYS A 172 8.93 -9.94 12.50
CA LYS A 172 8.16 -11.19 12.38
C LYS A 172 8.89 -12.30 13.10
N ASP A 173 8.13 -13.15 13.79
CA ASP A 173 8.68 -14.34 14.43
C ASP A 173 9.27 -15.26 13.35
N PRO A 174 10.51 -15.76 13.51
CA PRO A 174 11.11 -16.71 12.59
C PRO A 174 10.33 -18.03 12.44
N GLU A 175 9.63 -18.46 13.49
CA GLU A 175 8.84 -19.69 13.49
C GLU A 175 7.44 -19.48 12.93
N ASP A 176 6.86 -18.28 13.12
CA ASP A 176 5.53 -17.91 12.62
C ASP A 176 5.51 -16.50 12.07
N ARG A 177 5.57 -16.35 10.75
CA ARG A 177 5.55 -15.05 10.06
C ARG A 177 4.29 -14.21 10.32
N HIS A 178 3.24 -14.78 10.89
CA HIS A 178 1.99 -14.10 11.25
C HIS A 178 1.98 -13.59 12.69
N ARG A 179 3.02 -13.88 13.44
CA ARG A 179 3.24 -13.36 14.78
C ARG A 179 4.29 -12.26 14.77
N LEU A 180 4.02 -11.18 15.51
CA LEU A 180 4.99 -10.10 15.74
C LEU A 180 5.63 -10.27 17.10
N ILE A 181 6.95 -10.17 17.15
CA ILE A 181 7.76 -10.12 18.37
C ILE A 181 8.50 -8.79 18.45
N LEU A 182 8.98 -8.44 19.63
CA LEU A 182 9.75 -7.22 19.83
C LEU A 182 11.09 -7.29 19.08
N ASP A 183 11.40 -6.23 18.33
CA ASP A 183 12.74 -6.05 17.77
C ASP A 183 13.68 -5.60 18.92
N PRO A 184 14.84 -6.26 19.13
CA PRO A 184 15.72 -5.97 20.25
C PRO A 184 16.23 -4.52 20.33
N ILE A 185 16.46 -3.88 19.19
CA ILE A 185 16.99 -2.52 19.07
C ILE A 185 15.87 -1.52 18.86
N ALA A 186 15.07 -1.71 17.82
CA ALA A 186 14.06 -0.73 17.40
C ALA A 186 12.93 -0.56 18.42
N SER A 187 12.62 -1.57 19.27
CA SER A 187 11.64 -1.41 20.35
C SER A 187 12.13 -0.44 21.43
N GLY A 188 13.43 -0.42 21.71
CA GLY A 188 14.04 0.56 22.61
C GLY A 188 13.92 1.99 22.06
N VAL A 189 14.20 2.17 20.77
CA VAL A 189 14.05 3.47 20.11
C VAL A 189 12.61 3.99 20.16
N VAL A 190 11.61 3.10 20.00
CA VAL A 190 10.20 3.49 20.14
C VAL A 190 9.91 3.98 21.55
N ARG A 191 10.37 3.28 22.60
CA ARG A 191 10.20 3.72 23.99
C ARG A 191 10.83 5.09 24.22
N ASP A 192 12.04 5.32 23.71
CA ASP A 192 12.73 6.60 23.82
C ASP A 192 11.95 7.74 23.14
N ILE A 193 11.40 7.49 21.93
CA ILE A 193 10.56 8.47 21.22
C ILE A 193 9.37 8.91 22.10
N PHE A 194 8.65 7.96 22.71
CA PHE A 194 7.54 8.26 23.60
C PHE A 194 8.00 9.01 24.87
N ALA A 195 9.07 8.55 25.51
CA ALA A 195 9.64 9.20 26.69
C ALA A 195 10.07 10.65 26.40
N TRP A 196 10.76 10.89 25.31
CA TRP A 196 11.16 12.24 24.91
C TRP A 196 9.97 13.15 24.59
N LYS A 197 8.92 12.60 23.97
CA LYS A 197 7.69 13.37 23.74
C LYS A 197 7.01 13.76 25.05
N ILE A 198 6.91 12.85 26.01
CA ILE A 198 6.38 13.12 27.37
C ILE A 198 7.26 14.16 28.09
N CYS A 199 8.58 14.11 27.91
CA CYS A 199 9.51 15.12 28.43
C CYS A 199 9.41 16.49 27.74
N GLY A 200 8.54 16.64 26.73
CA GLY A 200 8.24 17.92 26.08
C GLY A 200 9.07 18.23 24.84
N LEU A 201 9.80 17.27 24.25
CA LEU A 201 10.48 17.50 22.98
C LEU A 201 9.47 17.62 21.84
N SER A 202 9.76 18.52 20.89
CA SER A 202 9.02 18.58 19.63
C SER A 202 9.36 17.39 18.75
N GLN A 203 8.46 17.05 17.80
CA GLN A 203 8.71 15.96 16.85
C GLN A 203 9.98 16.19 16.02
N ASP A 204 10.26 17.45 15.65
CA ASP A 204 11.51 17.81 14.95
C ASP A 204 12.76 17.62 15.82
N ALA A 205 12.67 17.98 17.10
CA ALA A 205 13.76 17.77 18.04
C ALA A 205 14.06 16.28 18.24
N ILE A 206 13.01 15.45 18.35
CA ILE A 206 13.12 13.99 18.44
C ILE A 206 13.79 13.45 17.16
N ALA A 207 13.37 13.89 15.99
CA ALA A 207 13.94 13.46 14.71
C ALA A 207 15.45 13.78 14.64
N ARG A 208 15.84 15.03 14.93
CA ARG A 208 17.26 15.42 14.99
C ARG A 208 18.06 14.62 16.01
N ARG A 209 17.47 14.32 17.16
CA ARG A 209 18.13 13.54 18.20
C ARG A 209 18.37 12.10 17.74
N LEU A 210 17.39 11.47 17.08
CA LEU A 210 17.54 10.13 16.49
C LEU A 210 18.66 10.08 15.45
N ASP A 211 18.73 11.10 14.56
CA ASP A 211 19.80 11.23 13.58
C ASP A 211 21.18 11.40 14.26
N SER A 212 21.26 12.24 15.31
CA SER A 212 22.50 12.45 16.05
C SER A 212 23.01 11.21 16.78
N LEU A 213 22.11 10.34 17.19
CA LEU A 213 22.42 9.05 17.83
C LEU A 213 22.70 7.93 16.80
N GLY A 214 22.52 8.21 15.50
CA GLY A 214 22.78 7.27 14.42
C GLY A 214 21.71 6.19 14.23
N PHE A 215 20.51 6.37 14.78
CA PHE A 215 19.40 5.43 14.55
C PHE A 215 18.86 5.61 13.14
N LEU A 216 18.68 4.49 12.43
CA LEU A 216 18.14 4.49 11.08
C LEU A 216 16.62 4.71 11.07
N PRO A 217 16.08 5.52 10.14
CA PRO A 217 14.64 5.62 9.91
C PRO A 217 14.00 4.28 9.53
N PRO A 218 12.67 4.11 9.71
CA PRO A 218 11.99 2.82 9.56
C PRO A 218 12.23 2.10 8.22
N ALA A 219 12.34 2.84 7.10
CA ALA A 219 12.59 2.26 5.78
C ALA A 219 14.00 1.71 5.66
N ASP A 220 15.00 2.53 6.04
CA ASP A 220 16.41 2.15 5.95
C ASP A 220 16.78 1.08 6.96
N TYR A 221 16.14 1.09 8.13
CA TYR A 221 16.30 0.03 9.12
C TYR A 221 15.87 -1.33 8.55
N LYS A 222 14.74 -1.40 7.83
CA LYS A 222 14.31 -2.63 7.17
C LYS A 222 15.31 -3.12 6.12
N VAL A 223 15.83 -2.19 5.32
CA VAL A 223 16.86 -2.52 4.31
C VAL A 223 18.15 -3.03 4.97
N SER A 224 18.59 -2.40 6.08
CA SER A 224 19.78 -2.84 6.81
C SER A 224 19.64 -4.24 7.42
N GLN A 225 18.40 -4.67 7.69
CA GLN A 225 18.08 -6.04 8.14
C GLN A 225 17.99 -7.06 6.99
N GLY A 226 18.32 -6.67 5.76
CA GLY A 226 18.25 -7.54 4.59
C GLY A 226 16.82 -7.84 4.11
N ILE A 227 15.82 -7.10 4.60
CA ILE A 227 14.43 -7.26 4.15
C ILE A 227 14.28 -6.60 2.77
N PRO A 228 13.79 -7.32 1.73
CA PRO A 228 13.57 -6.75 0.41
C PRO A 228 12.40 -5.76 0.43
N TYR A 229 12.64 -4.57 0.98
CA TYR A 229 11.64 -3.53 1.15
C TYR A 229 11.46 -2.73 -0.14
N LYS A 230 10.33 -2.96 -0.84
CA LYS A 230 9.94 -2.16 -2.00
C LYS A 230 9.18 -0.91 -1.53
N THR A 231 9.68 0.25 -1.87
CA THR A 231 9.05 1.54 -1.56
C THR A 231 9.04 2.44 -2.80
N THR A 232 7.99 3.26 -2.93
CA THR A 232 7.92 4.32 -3.95
C THR A 232 8.75 5.54 -3.58
N PHE A 233 9.22 5.64 -2.34
CA PHE A 233 10.10 6.71 -1.90
C PHE A 233 11.54 6.45 -2.39
N LYS A 234 12.22 7.51 -2.83
CA LYS A 234 13.66 7.43 -3.10
C LYS A 234 14.38 7.19 -1.76
N LEU A 235 15.09 6.06 -1.68
CA LEU A 235 16.03 5.84 -0.60
C LEU A 235 17.27 6.66 -0.93
N TYR A 236 17.62 7.60 -0.06
CA TYR A 236 18.84 8.40 -0.20
C TYR A 236 20.01 7.64 0.43
N GLU A 237 21.24 7.89 -0.02
CA GLU A 237 22.46 7.34 0.60
C GLU A 237 22.56 7.68 2.10
N ARG A 238 21.90 8.75 2.51
CA ARG A 238 21.74 9.17 3.90
C ARG A 238 20.31 9.63 4.11
N SER A 239 19.47 8.71 4.58
CA SER A 239 18.10 9.06 5.00
C SER A 239 18.12 9.66 6.40
N HIS A 240 17.21 10.61 6.61
CA HIS A 240 17.05 11.31 7.88
C HIS A 240 15.67 11.06 8.47
N TRP A 241 15.60 11.07 9.78
CA TRP A 241 14.33 11.11 10.49
C TRP A 241 13.58 12.41 10.18
N THR A 242 12.27 12.31 10.08
CA THR A 242 11.39 13.46 9.86
C THR A 242 10.37 13.55 11.00
N ALA A 243 9.89 14.76 11.30
CA ALA A 243 8.80 14.96 12.26
C ALA A 243 7.56 14.13 11.90
N VAL A 244 7.29 13.93 10.60
CA VAL A 244 6.19 13.11 10.10
C VAL A 244 6.40 11.62 10.46
N ALA A 245 7.62 11.10 10.31
CA ALA A 245 7.94 9.73 10.69
C ALA A 245 7.77 9.50 12.20
N VAL A 246 8.27 10.44 13.00
CA VAL A 246 8.08 10.44 14.47
C VAL A 246 6.59 10.50 14.82
N GLY A 247 5.82 11.39 14.18
CA GLY A 247 4.37 11.52 14.40
C GLY A 247 3.61 10.23 14.09
N ARG A 248 3.94 9.55 12.99
CA ARG A 248 3.35 8.25 12.65
C ARG A 248 3.61 7.17 13.69
N ILE A 249 4.79 7.19 14.32
CA ILE A 249 5.10 6.30 15.45
C ILE A 249 4.25 6.65 16.65
N LEU A 250 4.21 7.91 17.06
CA LEU A 250 3.48 8.37 18.24
C LEU A 250 1.96 8.12 18.18
N CYS A 251 1.37 8.11 16.96
CA CYS A 251 -0.06 7.86 16.75
C CYS A 251 -0.40 6.38 16.51
N ASN A 252 0.57 5.47 16.46
CA ASN A 252 0.28 4.09 16.11
C ASN A 252 -0.10 3.26 17.34
N ILE A 253 -1.37 2.90 17.45
CA ILE A 253 -1.94 2.12 18.54
C ILE A 253 -1.34 0.71 18.68
N ALA A 254 -0.64 0.21 17.65
CA ALA A 254 0.04 -1.08 17.73
C ALA A 254 1.06 -1.14 18.89
N TYR A 255 1.63 0.00 19.29
CA TYR A 255 2.64 0.04 20.36
C TYR A 255 2.09 -0.24 21.76
N VAL A 256 0.78 -0.21 21.93
CA VAL A 256 0.10 -0.64 23.18
C VAL A 256 -0.47 -2.05 23.12
N GLY A 257 -0.12 -2.80 22.07
CA GLY A 257 -0.52 -4.20 21.95
C GLY A 257 -1.81 -4.42 21.13
N ILE A 258 -2.39 -3.37 20.53
CA ILE A 258 -3.62 -3.45 19.76
C ILE A 258 -3.28 -3.53 18.26
N LEU A 259 -3.66 -4.62 17.63
CA LEU A 259 -3.45 -4.83 16.21
C LEU A 259 -4.66 -4.37 15.39
N VAL A 260 -4.47 -3.35 14.55
CA VAL A 260 -5.50 -2.80 13.66
C VAL A 260 -5.15 -3.08 12.22
N GLN A 261 -5.96 -3.87 11.55
CA GLN A 261 -5.77 -4.31 10.17
C GLN A 261 -7.03 -4.11 9.32
N GLY A 262 -7.00 -4.49 8.04
CA GLY A 262 -8.17 -4.43 7.18
C GLY A 262 -8.66 -3.02 6.83
N LYS A 263 -7.81 -1.99 6.97
CA LYS A 263 -8.17 -0.57 6.74
C LYS A 263 -8.51 -0.23 5.29
N THR A 264 -8.14 -1.09 4.35
CA THR A 264 -8.35 -0.88 2.92
C THR A 264 -8.89 -2.13 2.25
N THR A 265 -9.57 -1.93 1.12
CA THR A 265 -10.05 -3.00 0.24
C THR A 265 -9.95 -2.58 -1.23
N THR A 266 -10.26 -3.49 -2.15
CA THR A 266 -10.44 -3.20 -3.58
C THR A 266 -11.87 -3.58 -3.98
N PRO A 267 -12.50 -2.90 -4.96
CA PRO A 267 -13.86 -3.20 -5.40
C PRO A 267 -14.04 -4.67 -5.81
N ASN A 268 -13.14 -5.16 -6.65
CA ASN A 268 -13.09 -6.53 -7.13
C ASN A 268 -11.67 -6.90 -7.60
N PHE A 269 -11.48 -8.12 -8.08
CA PHE A 269 -10.17 -8.60 -8.55
C PHE A 269 -9.69 -7.94 -9.86
N LYS A 270 -10.59 -7.32 -10.65
CA LYS A 270 -10.26 -6.62 -11.90
C LYS A 270 -9.86 -5.15 -11.67
N VAL A 271 -10.34 -4.55 -10.58
CA VAL A 271 -10.15 -3.12 -10.28
C VAL A 271 -9.21 -2.96 -9.10
N HIS A 272 -7.98 -2.52 -9.37
CA HIS A 272 -6.92 -2.34 -8.36
C HIS A 272 -6.98 -0.99 -7.63
N LYS A 273 -8.14 -0.30 -7.65
CA LYS A 273 -8.32 0.95 -6.90
C LYS A 273 -8.46 0.65 -5.41
N THR A 274 -7.58 1.24 -4.60
CA THR A 274 -7.67 1.17 -3.14
C THR A 274 -8.86 1.98 -2.63
N ILE A 275 -9.72 1.36 -1.84
CA ILE A 275 -10.81 1.99 -1.10
C ILE A 275 -10.46 1.94 0.38
N TYR A 276 -10.53 3.09 1.08
CA TYR A 276 -10.38 3.15 2.53
C TYR A 276 -11.72 2.82 3.18
N LYS A 277 -11.67 1.96 4.19
CA LYS A 277 -12.82 1.57 5.00
C LYS A 277 -13.00 2.53 6.17
N THR A 278 -14.23 2.61 6.68
CA THR A 278 -14.53 3.31 7.94
C THR A 278 -13.90 2.56 9.12
N GLU A 279 -13.71 3.24 10.25
CA GLU A 279 -13.10 2.63 11.44
C GLU A 279 -13.91 1.47 12.00
N GLU A 280 -15.23 1.50 11.83
CA GLU A 280 -16.16 0.44 12.21
C GLU A 280 -15.94 -0.88 11.44
N GLU A 281 -15.36 -0.78 10.24
CA GLU A 281 -15.07 -1.92 9.37
C GLU A 281 -13.65 -2.49 9.55
N TRP A 282 -12.85 -1.89 10.43
CA TRP A 282 -11.48 -2.36 10.67
C TRP A 282 -11.48 -3.61 11.54
N ASP A 283 -10.52 -4.48 11.30
CA ASP A 283 -10.28 -5.66 12.13
C ASP A 283 -9.35 -5.25 13.28
N ILE A 284 -9.91 -5.10 14.51
CA ILE A 284 -9.21 -4.63 15.70
C ILE A 284 -9.13 -5.79 16.70
N VAL A 285 -7.92 -6.14 17.14
CA VAL A 285 -7.69 -7.19 18.13
C VAL A 285 -6.74 -6.69 19.22
N GLU A 286 -7.22 -6.65 20.44
CA GLU A 286 -6.43 -6.28 21.62
C GLU A 286 -5.54 -7.43 22.07
N GLY A 287 -4.36 -7.11 22.59
CA GLY A 287 -3.41 -8.10 23.10
C GLY A 287 -2.80 -9.03 22.03
N ALA A 288 -3.01 -8.75 20.75
CA ALA A 288 -2.51 -9.58 19.65
C ALA A 288 -1.00 -9.51 19.46
N ILE A 289 -0.37 -8.45 19.94
CA ILE A 289 1.08 -8.23 19.85
C ILE A 289 1.62 -7.72 21.20
N PRO A 290 2.89 -8.01 21.55
CA PRO A 290 3.47 -7.54 22.81
C PRO A 290 3.56 -6.00 22.83
N PRO A 291 3.09 -5.32 23.88
CA PRO A 291 3.15 -3.86 23.98
C PRO A 291 4.59 -3.37 24.16
N ILE A 292 4.93 -2.24 23.51
CA ILE A 292 6.22 -1.55 23.67
C ILE A 292 6.11 -0.44 24.72
N VAL A 293 4.96 0.25 24.76
CA VAL A 293 4.68 1.35 25.69
C VAL A 293 3.40 1.08 26.49
N SER A 294 3.26 1.73 27.64
CA SER A 294 2.04 1.63 28.43
C SER A 294 0.87 2.37 27.75
N TRP A 295 -0.36 1.93 28.04
CA TRP A 295 -1.56 2.64 27.59
C TRP A 295 -1.58 4.09 28.10
N ILE A 296 -1.13 4.33 29.34
CA ILE A 296 -1.08 5.65 29.94
C ILE A 296 -0.14 6.58 29.16
N ASP A 297 1.07 6.13 28.87
CA ASP A 297 2.04 6.91 28.09
C ASP A 297 1.52 7.23 26.67
N PHE A 298 0.87 6.27 26.03
CA PHE A 298 0.25 6.46 24.73
C PHE A 298 -0.85 7.52 24.78
N MET A 299 -1.74 7.47 25.77
CA MET A 299 -2.82 8.44 25.96
C MET A 299 -2.27 9.85 26.25
N ILE A 300 -1.25 9.96 27.11
CA ILE A 300 -0.59 11.24 27.40
C ILE A 300 -0.02 11.84 26.10
N VAL A 301 0.69 11.04 25.32
CA VAL A 301 1.31 11.49 24.07
C VAL A 301 0.25 11.92 23.05
N ASN A 302 -0.82 11.15 22.86
CA ASN A 302 -1.87 11.52 21.92
C ASN A 302 -2.59 12.80 22.35
N HIS A 303 -2.87 12.97 23.65
CA HIS A 303 -3.42 14.21 24.16
C HIS A 303 -2.47 15.41 23.92
N LEU A 304 -1.15 15.22 24.06
CA LEU A 304 -0.16 16.25 23.74
C LEU A 304 -0.11 16.56 22.23
N LEU A 305 -0.42 15.59 21.34
CA LEU A 305 -0.44 15.80 19.90
C LEU A 305 -1.70 16.55 19.43
N GLU A 306 -2.82 16.45 20.15
CA GLU A 306 -4.04 17.22 19.87
C GLU A 306 -3.87 18.71 20.18
N LYS A 307 -2.95 19.06 21.10
CA LYS A 307 -2.68 20.44 21.45
C LYS A 307 -1.83 21.13 20.38
N ASP A 308 -2.09 22.42 20.14
CA ASP A 308 -1.22 23.25 19.30
C ASP A 308 0.12 23.51 20.01
N THR A 309 1.05 22.60 19.79
CA THR A 309 2.39 22.61 20.41
C THR A 309 3.46 23.04 19.40
N ARG A 310 3.11 23.81 18.35
CA ARG A 310 4.08 24.31 17.38
C ARG A 310 5.15 25.13 18.11
N THR A 311 6.41 24.80 17.86
CA THR A 311 7.56 25.53 18.39
C THR A 311 8.10 26.51 17.37
N ALA A 312 8.71 27.61 17.83
CA ALA A 312 9.41 28.53 16.95
C ALA A 312 10.62 27.83 16.29
N PRO A 313 11.05 28.26 15.09
CA PRO A 313 12.24 27.71 14.45
C PRO A 313 13.45 27.75 15.39
N GLY A 314 14.16 26.62 15.51
CA GLY A 314 15.31 26.48 16.43
C GLY A 314 14.99 26.21 17.89
N GLN A 315 13.71 26.01 18.24
CA GLN A 315 13.29 25.66 19.58
C GLN A 315 12.91 24.19 19.68
N ASP A 316 13.62 23.43 20.49
CA ASP A 316 13.48 21.98 20.57
C ASP A 316 12.43 21.51 21.57
N THR A 317 12.08 22.35 22.55
CA THR A 317 11.17 22.00 23.64
C THR A 317 9.86 22.73 23.55
N VAL A 318 8.77 22.02 23.76
CA VAL A 318 7.43 22.58 23.96
C VAL A 318 7.34 23.07 25.40
N TYR A 319 6.90 24.32 25.61
CA TYR A 319 6.73 24.83 27.00
C TYR A 319 5.55 24.16 27.67
N LEU A 320 5.67 24.04 29.01
CA LEU A 320 4.75 23.30 29.87
C LEU A 320 3.26 23.65 29.67
N PHE A 321 2.95 24.88 29.39
CA PHE A 321 1.58 25.36 29.24
C PHE A 321 1.18 25.67 27.79
N SER A 322 2.01 25.31 26.80
CA SER A 322 1.70 25.54 25.40
C SER A 322 0.50 24.68 24.96
N GLY A 323 -0.50 25.31 24.32
CA GLY A 323 -1.72 24.65 23.86
C GLY A 323 -2.72 24.29 24.98
N ILE A 324 -2.44 24.65 26.22
CA ILE A 324 -3.30 24.35 27.40
C ILE A 324 -4.02 25.59 27.89
N LEU A 325 -3.39 26.75 27.80
CA LEU A 325 -3.94 27.99 28.34
C LEU A 325 -4.83 28.69 27.29
N GLU A 326 -6.01 29.10 27.73
CA GLU A 326 -6.97 29.88 26.96
C GLU A 326 -7.23 31.25 27.61
N CYS A 327 -7.53 32.23 26.78
CA CYS A 327 -7.96 33.56 27.24
C CYS A 327 -9.37 33.46 27.79
N ALA A 328 -9.61 33.98 28.98
CA ALA A 328 -10.93 33.99 29.61
C ALA A 328 -11.98 34.80 28.84
N ASP A 329 -11.56 35.80 28.06
CA ASP A 329 -12.49 36.72 27.36
C ASP A 329 -12.80 36.21 25.93
N CYS A 330 -11.80 35.81 25.16
CA CYS A 330 -12.00 35.42 23.75
C CYS A 330 -11.80 33.95 23.49
N HIS A 331 -11.51 33.13 24.48
CA HIS A 331 -11.31 31.67 24.41
C HIS A 331 -10.24 31.21 23.41
N GLN A 332 -9.38 32.12 22.96
CA GLN A 332 -8.25 31.77 22.10
C GLN A 332 -7.01 31.45 22.91
N SER A 333 -6.11 30.68 22.33
CA SER A 333 -4.90 30.19 22.98
C SER A 333 -4.00 31.33 23.47
N LEU A 334 -3.38 31.16 24.64
CA LEU A 334 -2.32 32.02 25.16
C LEU A 334 -0.97 31.54 24.60
N VAL A 335 -0.18 32.46 24.06
CA VAL A 335 1.16 32.17 23.52
C VAL A 335 2.24 32.67 24.46
N ARG A 336 3.32 31.87 24.62
CA ARG A 336 4.47 32.24 25.46
C ARG A 336 5.32 33.29 24.75
N LYS A 337 5.65 34.37 25.47
CA LYS A 337 6.68 35.35 25.09
C LYS A 337 7.84 35.32 26.05
N PRO A 338 9.09 35.18 25.58
CA PRO A 338 10.26 35.36 26.43
C PRO A 338 10.50 36.86 26.69
N ALA A 339 10.95 37.21 27.85
CA ALA A 339 11.47 38.51 28.18
C ALA A 339 12.81 38.36 28.93
N LYS A 340 13.82 39.09 28.51
CA LYS A 340 15.14 39.08 29.17
C LYS A 340 15.26 40.31 30.07
N TYR A 341 15.63 40.08 31.31
CA TYR A 341 15.92 41.13 32.30
C TYR A 341 17.12 40.71 33.15
N ASN A 342 18.12 41.55 33.26
CA ASN A 342 19.36 41.29 34.01
C ASN A 342 20.01 39.93 33.65
N GLY A 343 20.10 39.61 32.39
CA GLY A 343 20.70 38.35 31.89
C GLY A 343 19.88 37.09 32.14
N LYS A 344 18.71 37.19 32.81
CA LYS A 344 17.79 36.09 33.04
C LYS A 344 16.62 36.16 32.07
N GLU A 345 16.20 34.99 31.58
CA GLU A 345 15.01 34.86 30.75
C GLU A 345 13.77 34.56 31.61
N TYR A 346 12.70 35.30 31.37
CA TYR A 346 11.40 35.15 32.01
C TYR A 346 10.35 34.81 30.96
N GLY A 347 9.49 33.83 31.23
CA GLY A 347 8.37 33.51 30.37
C GLY A 347 7.09 34.20 30.82
N TYR A 348 6.34 34.70 29.83
CA TYR A 348 4.99 35.23 30.03
C TYR A 348 4.05 34.65 28.99
N TYR A 349 2.82 34.35 29.37
CA TYR A 349 1.76 33.95 28.46
C TYR A 349 0.87 35.15 28.17
N VAL A 350 0.59 35.42 26.89
CA VAL A 350 -0.24 36.53 26.41
C VAL A 350 -1.29 36.01 25.44
N CYS A 351 -2.46 36.63 25.44
CA CYS A 351 -3.53 36.29 24.49
C CYS A 351 -3.05 36.49 23.04
N SER A 352 -3.20 35.47 22.20
CA SER A 352 -2.83 35.54 20.77
C SER A 352 -3.66 36.57 20.02
N THR A 353 -4.98 36.63 20.28
CA THR A 353 -5.89 37.58 19.67
C THR A 353 -5.56 39.04 20.06
N ASN A 354 -5.35 39.32 21.36
CA ASN A 354 -4.95 40.67 21.78
C ASN A 354 -3.60 41.10 21.21
N ARG A 355 -2.70 40.15 21.00
CA ARG A 355 -1.39 40.40 20.40
C ARG A 355 -1.53 40.89 18.93
N ASP A 356 -2.36 40.22 18.16
CA ASP A 356 -2.43 40.37 16.72
C ASP A 356 -3.62 41.29 16.30
N HIS A 357 -4.71 41.25 17.07
CA HIS A 357 -5.98 41.95 16.80
C HIS A 357 -6.58 42.55 18.09
N LYS A 358 -6.07 43.70 18.53
CA LYS A 358 -6.46 44.34 19.81
C LYS A 358 -7.94 44.72 19.86
N GLU A 359 -8.57 44.95 18.70
CA GLU A 359 -9.99 45.23 18.56
C GLU A 359 -10.90 44.03 18.86
N GLN A 360 -10.39 42.80 18.75
CA GLN A 360 -11.16 41.59 18.99
C GLN A 360 -11.02 41.06 20.41
N CYS A 361 -9.96 41.42 21.11
CA CYS A 361 -9.77 41.17 22.53
C CYS A 361 -9.05 42.32 23.20
N SER A 362 -9.78 43.12 23.92
CA SER A 362 -9.29 44.37 24.53
C SER A 362 -8.42 44.16 25.78
N SER A 363 -8.49 42.98 26.41
CA SER A 363 -7.79 42.70 27.63
C SER A 363 -6.36 42.19 27.39
N PRO A 364 -5.33 42.95 27.81
CA PRO A 364 -3.94 42.53 27.67
C PRO A 364 -3.58 41.49 28.75
N HIS A 365 -4.18 40.29 28.63
CA HIS A 365 -3.87 39.21 29.55
C HIS A 365 -2.39 38.82 29.44
N ARG A 366 -1.65 39.09 30.53
CA ARG A 366 -0.24 38.72 30.65
C ARG A 366 -0.02 38.02 31.98
N VAL A 367 0.29 36.73 31.89
CA VAL A 367 0.50 35.89 33.09
C VAL A 367 1.94 35.37 33.11
N SER A 368 2.62 35.53 34.27
CA SER A 368 3.98 35.02 34.45
C SER A 368 3.97 33.49 34.51
N GLU A 369 4.86 32.84 33.75
CA GLU A 369 5.05 31.40 33.76
C GLU A 369 5.39 30.88 35.17
N ALA A 370 6.20 31.60 35.92
CA ALA A 370 6.58 31.25 37.33
C ALA A 370 5.37 31.24 38.27
N LYS A 371 4.45 32.25 38.13
CA LYS A 371 3.22 32.27 38.91
C LYS A 371 2.31 31.10 38.55
N LEU A 372 2.13 30.82 37.27
CA LEU A 372 1.34 29.66 36.85
C LEU A 372 1.88 28.35 37.38
N LYS A 373 3.18 28.11 37.25
CA LYS A 373 3.82 26.91 37.82
C LYS A 373 3.55 26.75 39.30
N LYS A 374 3.69 27.84 40.06
CA LYS A 374 3.44 27.82 41.51
C LYS A 374 1.97 27.50 41.84
N SER A 375 1.03 28.15 41.14
CA SER A 375 -0.40 27.93 41.35
C SER A 375 -0.82 26.50 41.01
N MET A 376 -0.33 25.96 39.86
CA MET A 376 -0.62 24.58 39.46
C MET A 376 -0.06 23.55 40.42
N LEU A 377 1.16 23.75 40.94
CA LEU A 377 1.75 22.86 41.92
C LEU A 377 0.95 22.83 43.22
N LEU A 378 0.43 23.99 43.65
CA LEU A 378 -0.43 24.07 44.84
C LEU A 378 -1.76 23.34 44.64
N LEU A 379 -2.39 23.50 43.44
CA LEU A 379 -3.63 22.78 43.11
C LEU A 379 -3.43 21.26 43.04
N ILE A 380 -2.36 20.81 42.41
CA ILE A 380 -2.04 19.37 42.32
C ILE A 380 -1.79 18.79 43.75
N ARG A 381 -1.03 19.49 44.58
CA ARG A 381 -0.79 19.06 45.98
C ARG A 381 -2.08 18.95 46.76
N HIS A 382 -3.00 19.89 46.57
CA HIS A 382 -4.29 19.87 47.27
C HIS A 382 -5.20 18.73 46.84
N GLN A 383 -5.08 18.27 45.58
CA GLN A 383 -5.88 17.15 45.07
C GLN A 383 -5.34 15.77 45.46
N ILE A 384 -4.02 15.68 45.75
CA ILE A 384 -3.36 14.42 46.10
C ILE A 384 -3.35 14.19 47.64
N SER A 385 -3.49 15.26 48.44
CA SER A 385 -3.63 15.20 49.88
C SER A 385 -5.08 14.97 50.33
#